data_6f6514a9b536c08ee66d9211764ef4fb
#
_entry.id   6f6514a9b536c08ee66d9211764ef4fb
#
_cell.length_a   1.000
_cell.length_b   1.000
_cell.length_c   1.000
_cell.angle_alpha   90.00
_cell.angle_beta   90.00
_cell.angle_gamma   90.00
#
_symmetry.space_group_name_H-M   'P 1'
#
loop_
_entity.id
_entity.type
_entity.pdbx_description
1 polymer ?
#
loop_
_entity_poly.entity_id
_entity_poly.type
_entity_poly.pdbx_seq_one_letter_code
_entity_poly.pdbx_strand_id
1 'polypeptide(L)'
;MTRRQIVKSAGMGAAVAALRGIDGARAQDSARALSSVKALVFDTFGTVVDWRGSIIEEGTAWAKTKGIVVDWGRFADRWRAGYGPSMEAVRTGKMPWTNLDHLHRALLEDLLKEFHIEGLSEAEKDHWNLVWHRLKPWPDSVAGLTRLKKKYTIAPLSNGNVALLADMAKHAGIPWDLILSAELARHYKPDREAYLTAVSLLELKPEEVMMCAAHSGDLMAARSFGLRTGFIHRPDEYGPTRKADDAKPGDFDVVSTGMLDLASQLGAG
;
A
#
# COMPACT_ATOMS: atom_id res chain seq x y z
N MET A 1 -5.97 45.04 43.94
CA MET A 1 -5.67 44.43 42.62
C MET A 1 -5.15 45.51 41.68
N THR A 2 -3.91 45.40 41.27
CA THR A 2 -3.25 46.44 40.44
C THR A 2 -3.58 46.23 38.97
N ARG A 3 -3.70 47.34 38.20
CA ARG A 3 -3.97 47.35 36.73
C ARG A 3 -3.10 46.36 35.91
N ARG A 4 -1.94 45.95 36.43
CA ARG A 4 -1.02 45.01 35.82
C ARG A 4 -1.48 43.55 35.85
N GLN A 5 -2.40 43.15 36.75
CA GLN A 5 -2.91 41.78 36.82
C GLN A 5 -4.08 41.53 35.86
N ILE A 6 -4.85 42.58 35.52
CA ILE A 6 -6.01 42.47 34.62
C ILE A 6 -5.56 42.29 33.15
N VAL A 7 -4.43 42.88 32.75
CA VAL A 7 -3.91 42.76 31.36
C VAL A 7 -3.34 41.36 31.07
N LYS A 8 -2.79 40.66 32.09
CA LYS A 8 -2.26 39.29 31.89
C LYS A 8 -3.35 38.24 31.76
N SER A 9 -4.50 38.39 32.38
CA SER A 9 -5.61 37.42 32.27
C SER A 9 -6.42 37.57 30.98
N ALA A 10 -6.51 38.77 30.41
CA ALA A 10 -7.18 39.00 29.13
C ALA A 10 -6.37 38.48 27.96
N GLY A 11 -5.03 38.51 27.99
CA GLY A 11 -4.15 38.01 26.92
C GLY A 11 -4.16 36.49 26.79
N MET A 12 -4.25 35.74 27.91
CA MET A 12 -4.29 34.28 27.88
C MET A 12 -5.63 33.72 27.36
N GLY A 13 -6.74 34.39 27.68
CA GLY A 13 -8.07 33.99 27.21
C GLY A 13 -8.25 34.15 25.71
N ALA A 14 -7.71 35.22 25.11
CA ALA A 14 -7.78 35.47 23.67
C ALA A 14 -6.88 34.50 22.83
N ALA A 15 -5.70 34.14 23.37
CA ALA A 15 -4.81 33.17 22.68
C ALA A 15 -5.39 31.75 22.67
N VAL A 16 -6.01 31.31 23.78
CA VAL A 16 -6.67 30.00 23.88
C VAL A 16 -7.92 29.92 22.98
N ALA A 17 -8.70 31.02 22.89
CA ALA A 17 -9.85 31.07 21.99
C ALA A 17 -9.45 31.08 20.50
N ALA A 18 -8.37 31.76 20.15
CA ALA A 18 -7.83 31.78 18.78
C ALA A 18 -7.29 30.40 18.37
N LEU A 19 -6.58 29.69 19.26
CA LEU A 19 -6.10 28.32 18.98
C LEU A 19 -7.25 27.33 18.79
N ARG A 20 -8.29 27.37 19.62
CA ARG A 20 -9.50 26.54 19.45
C ARG A 20 -10.28 26.85 18.18
N GLY A 21 -10.29 28.09 17.73
CA GLY A 21 -10.92 28.49 16.46
C GLY A 21 -10.16 27.95 15.24
N ILE A 22 -8.83 27.93 15.28
CA ILE A 22 -7.98 27.40 14.21
C ILE A 22 -8.10 25.86 14.13
N ASP A 23 -8.11 25.18 15.28
CA ASP A 23 -8.29 23.72 15.33
C ASP A 23 -9.68 23.29 14.85
N GLY A 24 -10.72 24.04 15.22
CA GLY A 24 -12.10 23.80 14.76
C GLY A 24 -12.27 24.00 13.25
N ALA A 25 -11.66 25.04 12.68
CA ALA A 25 -11.68 25.29 11.24
C ALA A 25 -10.93 24.20 10.46
N ARG A 26 -9.74 23.79 10.91
CA ARG A 26 -8.99 22.69 10.32
C ARG A 26 -9.73 21.36 10.36
N ALA A 27 -10.38 21.05 11.47
CA ALA A 27 -11.18 19.83 11.60
C ALA A 27 -12.39 19.84 10.65
N GLN A 28 -13.06 20.98 10.48
CA GLN A 28 -14.15 21.12 9.52
C GLN A 28 -13.69 21.03 8.06
N ASP A 29 -12.56 21.63 7.72
CA ASP A 29 -11.98 21.54 6.39
C ASP A 29 -11.54 20.12 6.06
N SER A 30 -10.94 19.41 7.02
CA SER A 30 -10.59 17.99 6.88
C SER A 30 -11.83 17.10 6.70
N ALA A 31 -12.85 17.30 7.52
CA ALA A 31 -14.11 16.55 7.40
C ALA A 31 -14.81 16.79 6.05
N ARG A 32 -14.82 18.05 5.57
CA ARG A 32 -15.33 18.40 4.25
C ARG A 32 -14.52 17.81 3.12
N ALA A 33 -13.19 17.80 3.25
CA ALA A 33 -12.29 17.19 2.29
C ALA A 33 -12.50 15.68 2.19
N LEU A 34 -12.71 14.99 3.30
CA LEU A 34 -13.01 13.55 3.31
C LEU A 34 -14.41 13.24 2.76
N SER A 35 -15.38 14.16 2.92
CA SER A 35 -16.74 13.96 2.39
C SER A 35 -16.81 13.99 0.85
N SER A 36 -15.80 14.54 0.17
CA SER A 36 -15.71 14.54 -1.29
C SER A 36 -15.16 13.22 -1.87
N VAL A 37 -14.55 12.37 -1.06
CA VAL A 37 -13.96 11.10 -1.51
C VAL A 37 -15.06 10.14 -1.97
N LYS A 38 -14.88 9.61 -3.17
CA LYS A 38 -15.80 8.65 -3.82
C LYS A 38 -15.16 7.28 -4.05
N ALA A 39 -13.84 7.25 -4.23
CA ALA A 39 -13.10 6.02 -4.47
C ALA A 39 -11.86 5.93 -3.56
N LEU A 40 -11.56 4.72 -3.12
CA LEU A 40 -10.36 4.39 -2.40
C LEU A 40 -9.50 3.47 -3.27
N VAL A 41 -8.27 3.86 -3.53
CA VAL A 41 -7.32 3.03 -4.27
C VAL A 41 -6.20 2.59 -3.33
N PHE A 42 -5.82 1.33 -3.39
CA PHE A 42 -4.97 0.70 -2.40
C PHE A 42 -3.64 0.25 -2.99
N ASP A 43 -2.54 0.62 -2.37
CA ASP A 43 -1.33 -0.16 -2.49
C ASP A 43 -1.59 -1.59 -1.99
N THR A 44 -0.91 -2.59 -2.56
CA THR A 44 -1.26 -3.99 -2.33
C THR A 44 -0.22 -4.72 -1.48
N PHE A 45 1.03 -4.76 -1.95
CA PHE A 45 2.08 -5.53 -1.29
C PHE A 45 2.51 -4.86 0.02
N GLY A 46 2.31 -5.55 1.13
CA GLY A 46 2.58 -5.00 2.47
C GLY A 46 1.42 -4.20 3.06
N THR A 47 0.59 -3.56 2.23
CA THR A 47 -0.60 -2.81 2.68
C THR A 47 -1.82 -3.71 2.90
N VAL A 48 -2.19 -4.48 1.88
CA VAL A 48 -3.37 -5.37 1.90
C VAL A 48 -2.98 -6.81 2.19
N VAL A 49 -1.83 -7.25 1.70
CA VAL A 49 -1.35 -8.64 1.80
C VAL A 49 0.00 -8.72 2.50
N ASP A 50 0.19 -9.79 3.26
CA ASP A 50 1.47 -10.19 3.86
C ASP A 50 2.31 -10.95 2.83
N TRP A 51 3.08 -10.20 2.04
CA TRP A 51 3.96 -10.80 1.03
C TRP A 51 5.06 -11.66 1.66
N ARG A 52 5.64 -11.20 2.77
CA ARG A 52 6.78 -11.86 3.42
C ARG A 52 6.38 -13.18 4.06
N GLY A 53 5.34 -13.15 4.88
CA GLY A 53 4.83 -14.35 5.56
C GLY A 53 4.31 -15.39 4.56
N SER A 54 3.65 -14.97 3.49
CA SER A 54 3.15 -15.87 2.45
C SER A 54 4.28 -16.61 1.72
N ILE A 55 5.35 -15.92 1.32
CA ILE A 55 6.51 -16.53 0.67
C ILE A 55 7.22 -17.50 1.62
N ILE A 56 7.39 -17.13 2.89
CA ILE A 56 8.03 -17.98 3.91
C ILE A 56 7.21 -19.27 4.12
N GLU A 57 5.91 -19.15 4.24
CA GLU A 57 5.02 -20.30 4.49
C GLU A 57 5.04 -21.27 3.30
N GLU A 58 4.82 -20.76 2.07
CA GLU A 58 4.81 -21.58 0.87
C GLU A 58 6.19 -22.22 0.62
N GLY A 59 7.27 -21.44 0.81
CA GLY A 59 8.63 -21.94 0.71
C GLY A 59 8.97 -23.02 1.71
N THR A 60 8.56 -22.84 2.95
CA THR A 60 8.76 -23.85 4.00
C THR A 60 8.00 -25.14 3.70
N ALA A 61 6.77 -25.04 3.21
CA ALA A 61 5.97 -26.20 2.83
C ALA A 61 6.59 -26.95 1.65
N TRP A 62 7.01 -26.23 0.62
CA TRP A 62 7.65 -26.81 -0.54
C TRP A 62 9.00 -27.45 -0.22
N ALA A 63 9.84 -26.79 0.59
CA ALA A 63 11.15 -27.30 1.00
C ALA A 63 11.06 -28.68 1.67
N LYS A 64 10.01 -28.93 2.46
CA LYS A 64 9.76 -30.23 3.09
C LYS A 64 9.55 -31.33 2.04
N THR A 65 8.92 -31.01 0.90
CA THR A 65 8.69 -32.00 -0.16
C THR A 65 9.96 -32.35 -0.94
N LYS A 66 10.93 -31.45 -0.96
CA LYS A 66 12.20 -31.57 -1.70
C LYS A 66 13.37 -32.01 -0.81
N GLY A 67 13.20 -32.02 0.51
CA GLY A 67 14.26 -32.34 1.46
C GLY A 67 15.39 -31.31 1.47
N ILE A 68 15.07 -30.03 1.19
CA ILE A 68 16.05 -28.92 1.17
C ILE A 68 15.86 -27.99 2.38
N VAL A 69 16.94 -27.32 2.76
CA VAL A 69 16.94 -26.33 3.84
C VAL A 69 17.30 -24.96 3.27
N VAL A 70 16.37 -24.00 3.41
CA VAL A 70 16.53 -22.63 2.92
C VAL A 70 16.05 -21.67 4.00
N ASP A 71 16.76 -20.57 4.21
CA ASP A 71 16.27 -19.43 4.98
C ASP A 71 15.24 -18.66 4.12
N TRP A 72 13.98 -19.05 4.24
CA TRP A 72 12.89 -18.45 3.46
C TRP A 72 12.61 -17.00 3.84
N GLY A 73 12.94 -16.58 5.06
CA GLY A 73 12.87 -15.18 5.44
C GLY A 73 13.86 -14.33 4.65
N ARG A 74 15.13 -14.77 4.62
CA ARG A 74 16.15 -14.12 3.80
C ARG A 74 15.82 -14.19 2.30
N PHE A 75 15.29 -15.32 1.82
CA PHE A 75 14.87 -15.48 0.42
C PHE A 75 13.81 -14.44 0.03
N ALA A 76 12.74 -14.31 0.83
CA ALA A 76 11.68 -13.33 0.61
C ALA A 76 12.23 -11.89 0.63
N ASP A 77 13.06 -11.56 1.61
CA ASP A 77 13.67 -10.24 1.75
C ASP A 77 14.56 -9.90 0.55
N ARG A 78 15.34 -10.87 0.04
CA ARG A 78 16.20 -10.69 -1.13
C ARG A 78 15.38 -10.51 -2.41
N TRP A 79 14.28 -11.28 -2.58
CA TRP A 79 13.38 -11.10 -3.73
C TRP A 79 12.77 -9.71 -3.73
N ARG A 80 12.26 -9.28 -2.59
CA ARG A 80 11.67 -7.94 -2.42
C ARG A 80 12.69 -6.82 -2.62
N ALA A 81 13.94 -7.02 -2.22
CA ALA A 81 15.01 -6.04 -2.41
C ALA A 81 15.34 -5.79 -3.88
N GLY A 82 15.19 -6.79 -4.75
CA GLY A 82 15.37 -6.64 -6.20
C GLY A 82 14.27 -5.86 -6.93
N TYR A 83 13.10 -5.73 -6.30
CA TYR A 83 11.91 -5.10 -6.85
C TYR A 83 12.13 -3.63 -7.25
N GLY A 84 12.62 -2.80 -6.33
CA GLY A 84 12.86 -1.37 -6.59
C GLY A 84 13.85 -1.11 -7.74
N PRO A 85 15.06 -1.69 -7.71
CA PRO A 85 16.04 -1.54 -8.79
C PRO A 85 15.53 -2.00 -10.16
N SER A 86 14.75 -3.10 -10.23
CA SER A 86 14.20 -3.61 -11.49
C SER A 86 13.17 -2.66 -12.09
N MET A 87 12.25 -2.14 -11.28
CA MET A 87 11.30 -1.11 -11.73
C MET A 87 11.99 0.19 -12.12
N GLU A 88 13.04 0.60 -11.40
CA GLU A 88 13.80 1.80 -11.74
C GLU A 88 14.50 1.68 -13.10
N ALA A 89 14.96 0.50 -13.47
CA ALA A 89 15.51 0.26 -14.80
C ALA A 89 14.45 0.46 -15.90
N VAL A 90 13.21 0.08 -15.66
CA VAL A 90 12.08 0.33 -16.57
C VAL A 90 11.73 1.84 -16.58
N ARG A 91 11.58 2.48 -15.42
CA ARG A 91 11.22 3.89 -15.27
C ARG A 91 12.22 4.82 -15.94
N THR A 92 13.50 4.50 -15.88
CA THR A 92 14.59 5.29 -16.49
C THR A 92 14.86 4.96 -17.96
N GLY A 93 14.09 4.05 -18.56
CA GLY A 93 14.26 3.63 -19.97
C GLY A 93 15.49 2.76 -20.22
N LYS A 94 16.18 2.30 -19.18
CA LYS A 94 17.27 1.30 -19.31
C LYS A 94 16.74 -0.06 -19.73
N MET A 95 15.47 -0.32 -19.46
CA MET A 95 14.72 -1.50 -19.88
C MET A 95 13.39 -1.04 -20.49
N PRO A 96 12.89 -1.69 -21.58
CA PRO A 96 11.55 -1.40 -22.08
C PRO A 96 10.50 -1.71 -21.02
N TRP A 97 9.26 -1.22 -21.22
CA TRP A 97 8.17 -1.61 -20.33
C TRP A 97 8.11 -3.13 -20.19
N THR A 98 8.27 -3.57 -18.97
CA THR A 98 8.24 -4.99 -18.55
C THR A 98 7.34 -5.04 -17.32
N ASN A 99 6.36 -5.91 -17.30
CA ASN A 99 5.45 -6.03 -16.16
C ASN A 99 6.12 -6.75 -14.97
N LEU A 100 5.47 -6.69 -13.81
CA LEU A 100 6.07 -7.16 -12.58
C LEU A 100 6.33 -8.68 -12.56
N ASP A 101 5.48 -9.51 -13.17
CA ASP A 101 5.69 -10.96 -13.24
C ASP A 101 7.00 -11.31 -13.96
N HIS A 102 7.31 -10.62 -15.04
CA HIS A 102 8.57 -10.82 -15.76
C HIS A 102 9.77 -10.34 -14.95
N LEU A 103 9.65 -9.22 -14.23
CA LEU A 103 10.71 -8.74 -13.34
C LEU A 103 10.93 -9.73 -12.17
N HIS A 104 9.86 -10.22 -11.56
CA HIS A 104 9.93 -11.23 -10.51
C HIS A 104 10.58 -12.53 -11.00
N ARG A 105 10.22 -12.98 -12.24
CA ARG A 105 10.79 -14.19 -12.82
C ARG A 105 12.30 -14.06 -13.08
N ALA A 106 12.74 -12.90 -13.58
CA ALA A 106 14.16 -12.64 -13.77
C ALA A 106 14.93 -12.64 -12.43
N LEU A 107 14.38 -11.97 -11.40
CA LEU A 107 14.95 -11.97 -10.05
C LEU A 107 14.98 -13.38 -9.43
N LEU A 108 13.97 -14.21 -9.70
CA LEU A 108 13.91 -15.59 -9.19
C LEU A 108 15.09 -16.42 -9.69
N GLU A 109 15.50 -16.29 -10.96
CA GLU A 109 16.66 -17.00 -11.49
C GLU A 109 17.96 -16.70 -10.72
N ASP A 110 18.16 -15.45 -10.33
CA ASP A 110 19.32 -15.05 -9.54
C ASP A 110 19.23 -15.52 -8.10
N LEU A 111 18.02 -15.51 -7.51
CA LEU A 111 17.79 -16.02 -6.16
C LEU A 111 18.01 -17.54 -6.09
N LEU A 112 17.53 -18.30 -7.05
CA LEU A 112 17.75 -19.75 -7.08
C LEU A 112 19.23 -20.09 -7.06
N LYS A 113 20.06 -19.32 -7.79
CA LYS A 113 21.53 -19.46 -7.76
C LYS A 113 22.11 -19.04 -6.41
N GLU A 114 21.70 -17.87 -5.85
CA GLU A 114 22.19 -17.36 -4.56
C GLU A 114 21.91 -18.34 -3.42
N PHE A 115 20.73 -18.98 -3.45
CA PHE A 115 20.31 -19.92 -2.40
C PHE A 115 20.62 -21.38 -2.71
N HIS A 116 21.38 -21.65 -3.79
CA HIS A 116 21.78 -22.99 -4.21
C HIS A 116 20.60 -23.96 -4.39
N ILE A 117 19.50 -23.45 -4.95
CA ILE A 117 18.32 -24.24 -5.29
C ILE A 117 18.44 -24.65 -6.75
N GLU A 118 18.78 -25.92 -6.98
CA GLU A 118 19.06 -26.47 -8.29
C GLU A 118 18.02 -27.51 -8.71
N GLY A 119 18.02 -27.88 -10.02
CA GLY A 119 17.22 -28.99 -10.54
C GLY A 119 15.74 -28.71 -10.71
N LEU A 120 15.32 -27.42 -10.64
CA LEU A 120 13.93 -27.05 -10.92
C LEU A 120 13.68 -27.01 -12.42
N SER A 121 12.58 -27.65 -12.84
CA SER A 121 12.02 -27.47 -14.19
C SER A 121 11.48 -26.04 -14.38
N GLU A 122 11.33 -25.62 -15.63
CA GLU A 122 10.71 -24.31 -15.92
C GLU A 122 9.30 -24.21 -15.34
N ALA A 123 8.52 -25.29 -15.39
CA ALA A 123 7.18 -25.32 -14.79
C ALA A 123 7.20 -25.11 -13.26
N GLU A 124 8.21 -25.61 -12.55
CA GLU A 124 8.39 -25.35 -11.12
C GLU A 124 8.81 -23.90 -10.85
N LYS A 125 9.68 -23.34 -11.67
CA LYS A 125 10.08 -21.95 -11.58
C LYS A 125 8.89 -21.00 -11.85
N ASP A 126 8.08 -21.31 -12.86
CA ASP A 126 6.86 -20.56 -13.17
C ASP A 126 5.85 -20.65 -12.01
N HIS A 127 5.68 -21.85 -11.43
CA HIS A 127 4.84 -22.01 -10.25
C HIS A 127 5.34 -21.17 -9.06
N TRP A 128 6.68 -21.14 -8.85
CA TRP A 128 7.29 -20.30 -7.82
C TRP A 128 7.10 -18.80 -8.09
N ASN A 129 7.27 -18.36 -9.34
CA ASN A 129 7.02 -16.98 -9.70
C ASN A 129 5.60 -16.56 -9.36
N LEU A 130 4.64 -17.45 -9.57
CA LEU A 130 3.22 -17.21 -9.24
C LEU A 130 2.91 -17.22 -7.74
N VAL A 131 3.88 -17.38 -6.82
CA VAL A 131 3.65 -17.17 -5.39
C VAL A 131 3.12 -15.76 -5.11
N TRP A 132 3.54 -14.76 -5.90
CA TRP A 132 3.05 -13.40 -5.81
C TRP A 132 1.55 -13.25 -6.14
N HIS A 133 0.97 -14.19 -6.86
CA HIS A 133 -0.48 -14.28 -7.14
C HIS A 133 -1.27 -14.92 -5.99
N ARG A 134 -0.59 -15.56 -5.03
CA ARG A 134 -1.20 -16.36 -3.96
C ARG A 134 -0.95 -15.79 -2.55
N LEU A 135 -0.55 -14.52 -2.48
CA LEU A 135 -0.27 -13.86 -1.20
C LEU A 135 -1.53 -13.80 -0.33
N LYS A 136 -1.34 -14.05 0.97
CA LYS A 136 -2.42 -14.00 1.95
C LYS A 136 -2.71 -12.57 2.39
N PRO A 137 -3.97 -12.18 2.58
CA PRO A 137 -4.31 -10.88 3.11
C PRO A 137 -3.93 -10.80 4.60
N TRP A 138 -3.66 -9.60 5.08
CA TRP A 138 -3.62 -9.37 6.52
C TRP A 138 -4.97 -9.74 7.15
N PRO A 139 -5.00 -10.16 8.43
CA PRO A 139 -6.23 -10.66 9.07
C PRO A 139 -7.42 -9.69 9.04
N ASP A 140 -7.16 -8.39 8.98
CA ASP A 140 -8.16 -7.32 8.95
C ASP A 140 -8.54 -6.84 7.53
N SER A 141 -7.77 -7.24 6.51
CA SER A 141 -7.88 -6.66 5.16
C SER A 141 -9.24 -6.96 4.51
N VAL A 142 -9.64 -8.24 4.43
CA VAL A 142 -10.88 -8.61 3.74
C VAL A 142 -12.10 -8.01 4.44
N ALA A 143 -12.13 -8.08 5.77
CA ALA A 143 -13.24 -7.54 6.55
C ALA A 143 -13.33 -6.00 6.43
N GLY A 144 -12.20 -5.29 6.52
CA GLY A 144 -12.15 -3.84 6.37
C GLY A 144 -12.52 -3.39 4.97
N LEU A 145 -11.98 -4.04 3.92
CA LEU A 145 -12.32 -3.76 2.52
C LEU A 145 -13.80 -4.02 2.22
N THR A 146 -14.38 -5.09 2.78
CA THR A 146 -15.81 -5.38 2.63
C THR A 146 -16.70 -4.29 3.24
N ARG A 147 -16.27 -3.69 4.36
CA ARG A 147 -16.96 -2.53 4.94
C ARG A 147 -16.83 -1.30 4.05
N LEU A 148 -15.60 -0.98 3.61
CA LEU A 148 -15.31 0.18 2.76
C LEU A 148 -16.07 0.13 1.43
N LYS A 149 -16.16 -1.04 0.81
CA LYS A 149 -16.89 -1.28 -0.45
C LYS A 149 -18.37 -0.89 -0.38
N LYS A 150 -19.00 -0.93 0.79
CA LYS A 150 -20.42 -0.52 0.94
C LYS A 150 -20.62 0.98 0.70
N LYS A 151 -19.56 1.78 0.82
CA LYS A 151 -19.63 3.25 0.75
C LYS A 151 -18.83 3.85 -0.39
N TYR A 152 -17.74 3.20 -0.78
CA TYR A 152 -16.79 3.69 -1.76
C TYR A 152 -16.58 2.67 -2.87
N THR A 153 -16.24 3.13 -4.07
CA THR A 153 -15.60 2.27 -5.05
C THR A 153 -14.20 1.92 -4.55
N ILE A 154 -13.87 0.64 -4.49
CA ILE A 154 -12.56 0.18 -4.03
C ILE A 154 -11.80 -0.59 -5.12
N ALA A 155 -10.52 -0.27 -5.28
CA ALA A 155 -9.64 -0.93 -6.25
C ALA A 155 -8.20 -1.00 -5.72
N PRO A 156 -7.37 -1.96 -6.16
CA PRO A 156 -5.94 -1.82 -5.99
C PRO A 156 -5.42 -0.70 -6.89
N LEU A 157 -4.37 -0.01 -6.49
CA LEU A 157 -3.49 0.80 -7.34
C LEU A 157 -2.07 0.38 -7.02
N SER A 158 -1.61 -0.63 -7.73
CA SER A 158 -0.40 -1.37 -7.42
C SER A 158 0.55 -1.40 -8.62
N ASN A 159 1.84 -1.60 -8.33
CA ASN A 159 2.83 -1.92 -9.34
C ASN A 159 2.68 -3.36 -9.89
N GLY A 160 1.90 -4.22 -9.22
CA GLY A 160 1.52 -5.54 -9.73
C GLY A 160 0.74 -5.43 -11.04
N ASN A 161 0.97 -6.34 -11.96
CA ASN A 161 0.22 -6.40 -13.22
C ASN A 161 -1.23 -6.87 -12.98
N VAL A 162 -2.09 -6.59 -13.94
CA VAL A 162 -3.55 -6.84 -13.83
C VAL A 162 -3.85 -8.30 -13.52
N ALA A 163 -3.21 -9.25 -14.20
CA ALA A 163 -3.42 -10.68 -13.97
C ALA A 163 -3.04 -11.08 -12.54
N LEU A 164 -1.86 -10.64 -12.05
CA LEU A 164 -1.39 -10.90 -10.70
C LEU A 164 -2.41 -10.40 -9.65
N LEU A 165 -2.88 -9.17 -9.80
CA LEU A 165 -3.82 -8.57 -8.84
C LEU A 165 -5.20 -9.26 -8.87
N ALA A 166 -5.65 -9.68 -10.06
CA ALA A 166 -6.92 -10.40 -10.22
C ALA A 166 -6.85 -11.80 -9.60
N ASP A 167 -5.78 -12.55 -9.85
CA ASP A 167 -5.58 -13.88 -9.29
C ASP A 167 -5.43 -13.82 -7.76
N MET A 168 -4.65 -12.86 -7.26
CA MET A 168 -4.50 -12.62 -5.83
C MET A 168 -5.85 -12.29 -5.18
N ALA A 169 -6.66 -11.44 -5.80
CA ALA A 169 -7.97 -11.10 -5.27
C ALA A 169 -8.89 -12.33 -5.18
N LYS A 170 -8.89 -13.18 -6.20
CA LYS A 170 -9.64 -14.44 -6.19
C LYS A 170 -9.12 -15.41 -5.12
N HIS A 171 -7.79 -15.56 -5.02
CA HIS A 171 -7.16 -16.46 -4.04
C HIS A 171 -7.44 -16.01 -2.60
N ALA A 172 -7.30 -14.72 -2.32
CA ALA A 172 -7.40 -14.13 -0.99
C ALA A 172 -8.83 -13.70 -0.60
N GLY A 173 -9.81 -13.81 -1.51
CA GLY A 173 -11.18 -13.34 -1.26
C GLY A 173 -11.29 -11.82 -1.11
N ILE A 174 -10.40 -11.05 -1.75
CA ILE A 174 -10.40 -9.59 -1.67
C ILE A 174 -11.50 -9.04 -2.58
N PRO A 175 -12.43 -8.22 -2.05
CA PRO A 175 -13.66 -7.85 -2.75
C PRO A 175 -13.52 -6.59 -3.61
N TRP A 176 -12.51 -6.47 -4.46
CA TRP A 176 -12.34 -5.32 -5.35
C TRP A 176 -13.57 -5.10 -6.24
N ASP A 177 -13.86 -3.83 -6.60
CA ASP A 177 -14.86 -3.49 -7.63
C ASP A 177 -14.25 -3.58 -9.03
N LEU A 178 -12.98 -3.22 -9.15
CA LEU A 178 -12.21 -3.27 -10.39
C LEU A 178 -10.73 -3.43 -10.05
N ILE A 179 -9.90 -3.70 -11.06
CA ILE A 179 -8.45 -3.80 -10.90
C ILE A 179 -7.78 -2.62 -11.60
N LEU A 180 -7.15 -1.75 -10.82
CA LEU A 180 -6.27 -0.69 -11.30
C LEU A 180 -4.82 -1.07 -11.01
N SER A 181 -3.97 -0.89 -12.01
CA SER A 181 -2.59 -1.33 -12.00
C SER A 181 -1.72 -0.31 -12.72
N ALA A 182 -0.47 -0.18 -12.31
CA ALA A 182 0.56 0.56 -13.01
C ALA A 182 0.75 0.07 -14.47
N GLU A 183 0.41 -1.20 -14.74
CA GLU A 183 0.43 -1.78 -16.09
C GLU A 183 -0.50 -1.03 -17.07
N LEU A 184 -1.65 -0.54 -16.60
CA LEU A 184 -2.59 0.22 -17.43
C LEU A 184 -2.02 1.55 -17.90
N ALA A 185 -1.16 2.15 -17.09
CA ALA A 185 -0.42 3.36 -17.43
C ALA A 185 0.91 3.05 -18.15
N ARG A 186 1.41 1.82 -18.06
CA ARG A 186 2.79 1.43 -18.42
C ARG A 186 3.86 2.29 -17.76
N HIS A 187 3.56 2.73 -16.52
CA HIS A 187 4.42 3.51 -15.65
C HIS A 187 4.30 2.98 -14.22
N TYR A 188 5.42 2.67 -13.59
CA TYR A 188 5.45 2.27 -12.19
C TYR A 188 5.27 3.45 -11.24
N LYS A 189 4.62 3.22 -10.11
CA LYS A 189 4.69 4.16 -8.99
C LYS A 189 6.15 4.36 -8.58
N PRO A 190 6.59 5.57 -8.25
CA PRO A 190 5.79 6.77 -8.00
C PRO A 190 5.61 7.71 -9.20
N ASP A 191 5.67 7.23 -10.45
CA ASP A 191 5.46 8.09 -11.62
C ASP A 191 4.02 8.62 -11.65
N ARG A 192 3.86 9.87 -12.06
CA ARG A 192 2.59 10.60 -12.11
C ARG A 192 1.51 9.85 -12.89
N GLU A 193 1.91 9.25 -13.99
CA GLU A 193 1.04 8.51 -14.91
C GLU A 193 0.34 7.35 -14.21
N ALA A 194 1.01 6.63 -13.31
CA ALA A 194 0.41 5.53 -12.58
C ALA A 194 -0.80 5.97 -11.74
N TYR A 195 -0.73 7.13 -11.08
CA TYR A 195 -1.83 7.65 -10.25
C TYR A 195 -2.92 8.30 -11.09
N LEU A 196 -2.55 9.17 -12.04
CA LEU A 196 -3.54 9.94 -12.79
C LEU A 196 -4.28 9.14 -13.86
N THR A 197 -3.68 8.07 -14.38
CA THR A 197 -4.41 7.10 -15.21
C THR A 197 -5.51 6.42 -14.40
N ALA A 198 -5.24 6.02 -13.16
CA ALA A 198 -6.26 5.43 -12.29
C ALA A 198 -7.42 6.42 -12.01
N VAL A 199 -7.10 7.69 -11.70
CA VAL A 199 -8.08 8.76 -11.49
C VAL A 199 -8.93 8.97 -12.75
N SER A 200 -8.31 8.99 -13.93
CA SER A 200 -8.98 9.16 -15.22
C SER A 200 -9.91 7.99 -15.54
N LEU A 201 -9.49 6.75 -15.29
CA LEU A 201 -10.31 5.56 -15.51
C LEU A 201 -11.54 5.47 -14.58
N LEU A 202 -11.46 6.13 -13.43
CA LEU A 202 -12.58 6.27 -12.51
C LEU A 202 -13.51 7.43 -12.88
N GLU A 203 -13.16 8.25 -13.86
CA GLU A 203 -13.87 9.49 -14.24
C GLU A 203 -14.08 10.45 -13.05
N LEU A 204 -13.09 10.51 -12.15
CA LEU A 204 -13.10 11.34 -10.94
C LEU A 204 -12.02 12.43 -11.02
N LYS A 205 -12.11 13.39 -10.10
CA LYS A 205 -11.04 14.35 -9.85
C LYS A 205 -10.04 13.75 -8.83
N PRO A 206 -8.77 14.19 -8.84
CA PRO A 206 -7.78 13.68 -7.88
C PRO A 206 -8.23 13.78 -6.42
N GLU A 207 -8.84 14.90 -6.01
CA GLU A 207 -9.34 15.13 -4.66
C GLU A 207 -10.55 14.25 -4.25
N GLU A 208 -11.18 13.57 -5.21
CA GLU A 208 -12.26 12.61 -4.99
C GLU A 208 -11.77 11.17 -4.85
N VAL A 209 -10.46 10.94 -5.04
CA VAL A 209 -9.79 9.64 -4.90
C VAL A 209 -8.82 9.69 -3.73
N MET A 210 -8.89 8.71 -2.83
CA MET A 210 -7.93 8.55 -1.75
C MET A 210 -7.00 7.38 -2.03
N MET A 211 -5.69 7.64 -2.03
CA MET A 211 -4.67 6.60 -1.99
C MET A 211 -4.49 6.10 -0.57
N CYS A 212 -4.60 4.80 -0.37
CA CYS A 212 -4.45 4.12 0.91
C CYS A 212 -3.22 3.20 0.86
N ALA A 213 -2.26 3.38 1.75
CA ALA A 213 -1.01 2.61 1.74
C ALA A 213 -0.36 2.52 3.13
N ALA A 214 0.47 1.50 3.31
CA ALA A 214 1.38 1.38 4.45
C ALA A 214 2.71 2.11 4.22
N HIS A 215 2.94 2.63 3.01
CA HIS A 215 4.20 3.24 2.59
C HIS A 215 4.05 4.76 2.46
N SER A 216 4.74 5.50 3.32
CA SER A 216 4.69 6.97 3.35
C SER A 216 5.13 7.60 2.03
N GLY A 217 6.12 7.00 1.34
CA GLY A 217 6.58 7.48 0.04
C GLY A 217 5.51 7.43 -1.05
N ASP A 218 4.68 6.38 -1.06
CA ASP A 218 3.56 6.22 -2.00
C ASP A 218 2.48 7.28 -1.75
N LEU A 219 2.15 7.53 -0.48
CA LEU A 219 1.18 8.56 -0.09
C LEU A 219 1.66 9.98 -0.39
N MET A 220 2.95 10.26 -0.17
CA MET A 220 3.54 11.55 -0.51
C MET A 220 3.50 11.82 -2.02
N ALA A 221 3.79 10.80 -2.82
CA ALA A 221 3.68 10.90 -4.29
C ALA A 221 2.23 11.15 -4.70
N ALA A 222 1.28 10.34 -4.23
CA ALA A 222 -0.15 10.50 -4.52
C ALA A 222 -0.66 11.90 -4.15
N ARG A 223 -0.29 12.40 -2.97
CA ARG A 223 -0.65 13.77 -2.51
C ARG A 223 -0.11 14.85 -3.44
N SER A 224 1.11 14.69 -3.96
CA SER A 224 1.70 15.67 -4.88
C SER A 224 0.93 15.80 -6.20
N PHE A 225 0.12 14.79 -6.53
CA PHE A 225 -0.77 14.78 -7.71
C PHE A 225 -2.23 15.12 -7.37
N GLY A 226 -2.50 15.53 -6.12
CA GLY A 226 -3.81 16.01 -5.68
C GLY A 226 -4.73 14.95 -5.09
N LEU A 227 -4.31 13.69 -4.97
CA LEU A 227 -5.09 12.65 -4.31
C LEU A 227 -5.15 12.89 -2.79
N ARG A 228 -6.21 12.41 -2.15
CA ARG A 228 -6.29 12.23 -0.71
C ARG A 228 -5.45 11.05 -0.25
N THR A 229 -5.10 11.01 1.03
CA THR A 229 -4.15 10.05 1.56
C THR A 229 -4.64 9.38 2.84
N GLY A 230 -4.61 8.05 2.87
CA GLY A 230 -4.93 7.23 4.04
C GLY A 230 -3.77 6.31 4.39
N PHE A 231 -3.11 6.55 5.52
CA PHE A 231 -2.06 5.68 6.01
C PHE A 231 -2.65 4.49 6.77
N ILE A 232 -2.13 3.29 6.49
CA ILE A 232 -2.52 2.04 7.13
C ILE A 232 -1.27 1.44 7.78
N HIS A 233 -1.24 1.39 9.12
CA HIS A 233 -0.09 0.88 9.85
C HIS A 233 0.05 -0.64 9.69
N ARG A 234 1.25 -1.10 9.29
CA ARG A 234 1.61 -2.52 9.11
C ARG A 234 2.96 -2.81 9.77
N PRO A 235 3.01 -2.86 11.10
CA PRO A 235 4.27 -2.95 11.84
C PRO A 235 5.08 -4.21 11.52
N ASP A 236 4.40 -5.29 11.13
CA ASP A 236 5.01 -6.61 10.91
C ASP A 236 5.39 -6.87 9.44
N GLU A 237 5.20 -5.90 8.53
CA GLU A 237 5.43 -6.09 7.08
C GLU A 237 6.79 -6.71 6.75
N TYR A 238 7.83 -6.22 7.40
CA TYR A 238 9.21 -6.66 7.13
C TYR A 238 9.72 -7.67 8.17
N GLY A 239 8.85 -8.13 9.09
CA GLY A 239 9.28 -8.98 10.19
C GLY A 239 10.41 -8.32 11.00
N PRO A 240 11.43 -9.11 11.46
CA PRO A 240 12.50 -8.56 12.30
C PRO A 240 13.60 -7.81 11.53
N THR A 241 13.57 -7.82 10.19
CA THR A 241 14.72 -7.37 9.38
C THR A 241 14.73 -5.88 9.13
N ARG A 242 13.55 -5.23 9.13
CA ARG A 242 13.41 -3.81 8.89
C ARG A 242 12.19 -3.26 9.62
N LYS A 243 12.31 -2.04 10.15
CA LYS A 243 11.16 -1.33 10.70
C LYS A 243 10.23 -0.87 9.56
N ALA A 244 8.94 -1.11 9.72
CA ALA A 244 7.90 -0.58 8.84
C ALA A 244 7.79 0.96 8.98
N ASP A 245 7.16 1.58 7.99
CA ASP A 245 6.82 3.00 8.06
C ASP A 245 5.83 3.26 9.21
N ASP A 246 5.90 4.45 9.76
CA ASP A 246 5.03 4.93 10.82
C ASP A 246 4.54 6.33 10.48
N ALA A 247 3.37 6.71 10.99
CA ALA A 247 2.78 8.02 10.76
C ALA A 247 2.05 8.52 12.01
N LYS A 248 2.06 9.84 12.20
CA LYS A 248 1.35 10.50 13.29
C LYS A 248 0.06 11.13 12.77
N PRO A 249 -0.95 11.33 13.65
CA PRO A 249 -2.13 12.11 13.30
C PRO A 249 -1.73 13.46 12.67
N GLY A 250 -2.25 13.73 11.47
CA GLY A 250 -1.95 14.96 10.71
C GLY A 250 -0.86 14.82 9.65
N ASP A 251 -0.09 13.73 9.62
CA ASP A 251 0.87 13.48 8.54
C ASP A 251 0.15 13.20 7.21
N PHE A 252 -1.01 12.53 7.29
CA PHE A 252 -1.90 12.20 6.16
C PHE A 252 -3.34 12.60 6.49
N ASP A 253 -4.23 12.60 5.49
CA ASP A 253 -5.65 12.97 5.70
C ASP A 253 -6.33 12.00 6.68
N VAL A 254 -5.95 10.71 6.64
CA VAL A 254 -6.32 9.68 7.63
C VAL A 254 -5.06 8.90 8.02
N VAL A 255 -4.90 8.64 9.31
CA VAL A 255 -3.87 7.73 9.85
C VAL A 255 -4.57 6.65 10.66
N SER A 256 -4.44 5.41 10.23
CA SER A 256 -5.16 4.28 10.82
C SER A 256 -4.19 3.19 11.32
N THR A 257 -4.61 2.49 12.36
CA THR A 257 -3.87 1.37 12.95
C THR A 257 -4.04 0.06 12.16
N GLY A 258 -4.91 0.06 11.13
CA GLY A 258 -5.19 -1.08 10.28
C GLY A 258 -6.41 -0.82 9.39
N MET A 259 -6.80 -1.82 8.59
CA MET A 259 -7.87 -1.67 7.59
C MET A 259 -9.26 -1.49 8.23
N LEU A 260 -9.53 -2.16 9.34
CA LEU A 260 -10.78 -2.01 10.08
C LEU A 260 -10.90 -0.62 10.73
N ASP A 261 -9.80 -0.08 11.23
CA ASP A 261 -9.75 1.27 11.78
C ASP A 261 -9.95 2.32 10.68
N LEU A 262 -9.31 2.14 9.51
CA LEU A 262 -9.56 2.99 8.34
C LEU A 262 -11.05 3.02 7.99
N ALA A 263 -11.70 1.84 7.92
CA ALA A 263 -13.12 1.74 7.63
C ALA A 263 -13.97 2.50 8.67
N SER A 264 -13.61 2.41 9.95
CA SER A 264 -14.31 3.11 11.03
C SER A 264 -14.14 4.63 10.93
N GLN A 265 -12.92 5.12 10.71
CA GLN A 265 -12.64 6.55 10.58
C GLN A 265 -13.32 7.17 9.34
N LEU A 266 -13.48 6.40 8.26
CA LEU A 266 -14.18 6.82 7.05
C LEU A 266 -15.72 6.63 7.14
N GLY A 267 -16.25 6.17 8.27
CA GLY A 267 -17.68 5.98 8.49
C GLY A 267 -18.30 4.89 7.61
N ALA A 268 -17.52 3.86 7.27
CA ALA A 268 -17.98 2.66 6.60
C ALA A 268 -18.34 1.59 7.64
N GLY A 269 -19.63 1.48 7.96
CA GLY A 269 -20.18 0.58 8.97
C GLY A 269 -20.66 -0.77 8.44
#